data_6fc86c6758328422590eb18851ce95ad
#
_entry.id   6fc86c6758328422590eb18851ce95ad
#
_cell.length_a   1.000
_cell.length_b   1.000
_cell.length_c   1.000
_cell.angle_alpha   90.00
_cell.angle_beta   90.00
_cell.angle_gamma   90.00
#
_symmetry.space_group_name_H-M   'P 1'
#
loop_
_entity.id
_entity.type
_entity.pdbx_description
1 polymer ?
#
loop_
_entity_poly.entity_id
_entity_poly.type
_entity_poly.pdbx_seq_one_letter_code
_entity_poly.pdbx_strand_id
1 'polypeptide(L)'
;MKKVFVLALAILALLLPLRAQTVESNLVDAVSLYSNGQYAKAQRILQTLSVASPESDAVWYYLAQTQLAQNNLEGAQGSLERAVQLDSTNFWYRRTLARLYLVNGKRAEGKALYESLVKDFPENQSLPYELLEVYITEKDFDKALVALEQIEHQRGASEEVATTRHDLYQAMGRPDLAIEALEAFNKDYSSPQILSMLGDAYLADFKDSLARARFTEALELDSSYIPATMGMSEVYRHQRQYPEYFKTLRPFFTSPDVPAQSKSMYIGNLTRSIDPKVLQAQRASFDSLAVLAVENTKADSTLYTTVGSYFFSTGRKEEGEQYFHLAAKAFPESVPIEATYIQVLSLQGKWEAMRDESLDAFNRFRELGFMDYANMANYQLEDYDAIIGNCRYLIKNYPKDNQVLLSSWSQLGDAYHSKGNSKEAYKAYEKALKIDPNYAPVLNNYAYYLSIEGKKLKKAYTMSKKTIEAEPDNATYLDTFGWILHLQGKDLEAKPFFKHAMLYGGKESAVILRHYATVLEALGEADSAQVYRNMANRLEQ
;
A
#
# COMPACT_ATOMS: atom_id res chain seq x y z
N MET A 1 -4.78 -16.96 -84.88
CA MET A 1 -5.28 -17.12 -83.52
C MET A 1 -4.42 -18.12 -82.69
N LYS A 2 -4.14 -19.34 -83.13
CA LYS A 2 -3.35 -20.32 -82.32
C LYS A 2 -1.93 -19.86 -81.96
N LYS A 3 -1.17 -19.13 -82.81
CA LYS A 3 0.15 -18.65 -82.54
C LYS A 3 0.21 -17.51 -81.48
N VAL A 4 -0.84 -16.65 -81.43
CA VAL A 4 -0.93 -15.58 -80.41
C VAL A 4 -1.27 -16.15 -79.04
N PHE A 5 -2.06 -17.23 -78.99
CA PHE A 5 -2.43 -17.90 -77.74
C PHE A 5 -1.23 -18.66 -77.12
N VAL A 6 -0.42 -19.30 -77.98
CA VAL A 6 0.79 -19.97 -77.54
C VAL A 6 1.85 -18.96 -77.03
N LEU A 7 1.97 -17.79 -77.71
CA LEU A 7 2.88 -16.74 -77.26
C LEU A 7 2.43 -16.09 -75.94
N ALA A 8 1.11 -15.91 -75.78
CA ALA A 8 0.54 -15.40 -74.50
C ALA A 8 0.71 -16.39 -73.35
N LEU A 9 0.54 -17.72 -73.59
CA LEU A 9 0.85 -18.76 -72.60
C LEU A 9 2.34 -18.85 -72.27
N ALA A 10 3.22 -18.70 -73.25
CA ALA A 10 4.70 -18.70 -73.02
C ALA A 10 5.15 -17.46 -72.24
N ILE A 11 4.58 -16.29 -72.53
CA ILE A 11 4.86 -15.05 -71.77
C ILE A 11 4.32 -15.17 -70.35
N LEU A 12 3.11 -15.74 -70.17
CA LEU A 12 2.54 -16.00 -68.83
C LEU A 12 3.40 -16.99 -68.04
N ALA A 13 3.93 -18.04 -68.68
CA ALA A 13 4.81 -19.04 -68.08
C ALA A 13 6.21 -18.49 -67.72
N LEU A 14 6.68 -17.44 -68.38
CA LEU A 14 7.93 -16.74 -68.06
C LEU A 14 7.75 -15.65 -67.01
N LEU A 15 6.56 -15.08 -66.89
CA LEU A 15 6.26 -14.04 -65.89
C LEU A 15 5.91 -14.62 -64.48
N LEU A 16 5.40 -15.85 -64.42
CA LEU A 16 5.13 -16.53 -63.16
C LEU A 16 6.34 -16.71 -62.24
N PRO A 17 7.49 -17.24 -62.69
CA PRO A 17 8.68 -17.39 -61.84
C PRO A 17 9.30 -16.04 -61.43
N LEU A 18 9.25 -15.01 -62.31
CA LEU A 18 9.72 -13.66 -61.94
C LEU A 18 8.86 -13.03 -60.85
N ARG A 19 7.55 -13.25 -60.93
CA ARG A 19 6.59 -12.74 -59.92
C ARG A 19 6.76 -13.46 -58.55
N ALA A 20 7.00 -14.77 -58.58
CA ALA A 20 7.29 -15.55 -57.39
C ALA A 20 8.61 -15.11 -56.73
N GLN A 21 9.65 -14.88 -57.52
CA GLN A 21 10.95 -14.41 -57.03
C GLN A 21 10.89 -12.99 -56.40
N THR A 22 10.04 -12.10 -56.95
CA THR A 22 9.82 -10.75 -56.34
C THR A 22 9.03 -10.80 -55.04
N VAL A 23 8.04 -11.71 -54.95
CA VAL A 23 7.24 -11.91 -53.72
C VAL A 23 8.12 -12.45 -52.58
N GLU A 24 8.95 -13.46 -52.86
CA GLU A 24 9.87 -14.06 -51.90
C GLU A 24 10.91 -13.06 -51.42
N SER A 25 11.53 -12.25 -52.31
CA SER A 25 12.46 -11.19 -51.90
C SER A 25 11.83 -10.14 -51.00
N ASN A 26 10.62 -9.68 -51.31
CA ASN A 26 9.89 -8.69 -50.50
C ASN A 26 9.47 -9.26 -49.14
N LEU A 27 9.16 -10.57 -49.08
CA LEU A 27 8.85 -11.23 -47.79
C LEU A 27 10.11 -11.28 -46.89
N VAL A 28 11.29 -11.62 -47.48
CA VAL A 28 12.56 -11.60 -46.74
C VAL A 28 12.87 -10.20 -46.21
N ASP A 29 12.67 -9.16 -47.02
CA ASP A 29 12.85 -7.78 -46.60
C ASP A 29 11.90 -7.39 -45.45
N ALA A 30 10.66 -7.78 -45.55
CA ALA A 30 9.66 -7.53 -44.50
C ALA A 30 9.99 -8.24 -43.19
N VAL A 31 10.43 -9.50 -43.26
CA VAL A 31 10.89 -10.28 -42.10
C VAL A 31 12.13 -9.64 -41.46
N SER A 32 13.08 -9.17 -42.27
CA SER A 32 14.25 -8.44 -41.79
C SER A 32 13.85 -7.14 -41.06
N LEU A 33 12.93 -6.37 -41.63
CA LEU A 33 12.40 -5.16 -40.98
C LEU A 33 11.67 -5.48 -39.64
N TYR A 34 10.89 -6.56 -39.63
CA TYR A 34 10.25 -7.04 -38.40
C TYR A 34 11.28 -7.40 -37.33
N SER A 35 12.30 -8.18 -37.68
CA SER A 35 13.38 -8.59 -36.78
C SER A 35 14.19 -7.39 -36.23
N ASN A 36 14.26 -6.31 -36.99
CA ASN A 36 14.89 -5.06 -36.59
C ASN A 36 13.94 -4.07 -35.87
N GLY A 37 12.76 -4.49 -35.47
CA GLY A 37 11.80 -3.68 -34.75
C GLY A 37 11.10 -2.59 -35.59
N GLN A 38 11.28 -2.59 -36.93
CA GLN A 38 10.69 -1.61 -37.85
C GLN A 38 9.27 -2.06 -38.28
N TYR A 39 8.41 -2.34 -37.30
CA TYR A 39 7.11 -2.97 -37.50
C TYR A 39 6.20 -2.23 -38.49
N ALA A 40 6.16 -0.89 -38.43
CA ALA A 40 5.33 -0.10 -39.34
C ALA A 40 5.75 -0.23 -40.82
N LYS A 41 7.04 -0.40 -41.08
CA LYS A 41 7.55 -0.62 -42.47
C LYS A 41 7.28 -2.05 -42.90
N ALA A 42 7.55 -3.03 -42.04
CA ALA A 42 7.26 -4.43 -42.29
C ALA A 42 5.78 -4.63 -42.61
N GLN A 43 4.89 -4.03 -41.83
CA GLN A 43 3.42 -4.13 -42.04
C GLN A 43 2.99 -3.63 -43.40
N ARG A 44 3.50 -2.50 -43.88
CA ARG A 44 3.16 -1.95 -45.20
C ARG A 44 3.51 -2.92 -46.32
N ILE A 45 4.69 -3.52 -46.26
CA ILE A 45 5.15 -4.51 -47.26
C ILE A 45 4.26 -5.75 -47.16
N LEU A 46 4.03 -6.28 -45.96
CA LEU A 46 3.21 -7.49 -45.75
C LEU A 46 1.74 -7.30 -46.15
N GLN A 47 1.16 -6.13 -45.92
CA GLN A 47 -0.18 -5.79 -46.40
C GLN A 47 -0.24 -5.76 -47.95
N THR A 48 0.79 -5.21 -48.58
CA THR A 48 0.85 -5.24 -50.05
C THR A 48 0.99 -6.67 -50.59
N LEU A 49 1.83 -7.49 -49.92
CA LEU A 49 2.02 -8.90 -50.27
C LEU A 49 0.77 -9.74 -50.01
N SER A 50 0.01 -9.47 -48.95
CA SER A 50 -1.23 -10.22 -48.66
C SER A 50 -2.33 -10.04 -49.74
N VAL A 51 -2.28 -8.91 -50.45
CA VAL A 51 -3.15 -8.66 -51.61
C VAL A 51 -2.59 -9.27 -52.90
N ALA A 52 -1.24 -9.18 -53.07
CA ALA A 52 -0.58 -9.69 -54.27
C ALA A 52 -0.46 -11.23 -54.32
N SER A 53 -0.37 -11.86 -53.17
CA SER A 53 -0.22 -13.32 -53.00
C SER A 53 -1.05 -13.81 -51.81
N PRO A 54 -2.37 -13.77 -51.92
CA PRO A 54 -3.30 -14.11 -50.83
C PRO A 54 -3.26 -15.59 -50.41
N GLU A 55 -2.58 -16.43 -51.17
CA GLU A 55 -2.33 -17.87 -50.92
C GLU A 55 -1.07 -18.14 -50.15
N SER A 56 -0.24 -17.11 -49.85
CA SER A 56 0.98 -17.29 -49.10
C SER A 56 0.71 -17.26 -47.59
N ASP A 57 0.73 -18.41 -46.96
CA ASP A 57 0.58 -18.61 -45.51
C ASP A 57 1.61 -17.84 -44.71
N ALA A 58 2.88 -17.85 -45.13
CA ALA A 58 3.96 -17.13 -44.51
C ALA A 58 3.75 -15.61 -44.49
N VAL A 59 3.19 -15.01 -45.58
CA VAL A 59 2.86 -13.59 -45.61
C VAL A 59 1.85 -13.24 -44.52
N TRP A 60 0.79 -14.03 -44.39
CA TRP A 60 -0.25 -13.84 -43.39
C TRP A 60 0.30 -14.05 -41.95
N TYR A 61 1.16 -15.03 -41.76
CA TYR A 61 1.78 -15.28 -40.45
C TYR A 61 2.67 -14.09 -40.00
N TYR A 62 3.57 -13.61 -40.87
CA TYR A 62 4.41 -12.48 -40.54
C TYR A 62 3.62 -11.16 -40.44
N LEU A 63 2.54 -10.98 -41.17
CA LEU A 63 1.63 -9.88 -40.99
C LEU A 63 1.02 -9.92 -39.57
N ALA A 64 0.55 -11.08 -39.16
CA ALA A 64 0.02 -11.27 -37.81
C ALA A 64 1.08 -10.99 -36.73
N GLN A 65 2.31 -11.51 -36.88
CA GLN A 65 3.41 -11.25 -35.93
C GLN A 65 3.71 -9.75 -35.82
N THR A 66 3.68 -9.05 -36.95
CA THR A 66 3.91 -7.60 -36.99
C THR A 66 2.77 -6.84 -36.33
N GLN A 67 1.53 -7.29 -36.48
CA GLN A 67 0.34 -6.72 -35.84
C GLN A 67 0.36 -6.98 -34.33
N LEU A 68 0.78 -8.17 -33.88
CA LEU A 68 0.99 -8.49 -32.46
C LEU A 68 2.04 -7.56 -31.82
N ALA A 69 3.15 -7.34 -32.50
CA ALA A 69 4.21 -6.44 -32.02
C ALA A 69 3.72 -4.98 -31.88
N GLN A 70 2.66 -4.60 -32.58
CA GLN A 70 2.03 -3.29 -32.51
C GLN A 70 0.76 -3.27 -31.63
N ASN A 71 0.50 -4.36 -30.89
CA ASN A 71 -0.69 -4.53 -30.05
C ASN A 71 -2.03 -4.46 -30.80
N ASN A 72 -2.03 -4.75 -32.10
CA ASN A 72 -3.25 -4.88 -32.91
C ASN A 72 -3.74 -6.33 -32.88
N LEU A 73 -4.39 -6.71 -31.77
CA LEU A 73 -4.79 -8.09 -31.51
C LEU A 73 -5.88 -8.59 -32.48
N GLU A 74 -6.84 -7.74 -32.87
CA GLU A 74 -7.90 -8.09 -33.78
C GLU A 74 -7.38 -8.34 -35.21
N GLY A 75 -6.53 -7.44 -35.72
CA GLY A 75 -5.89 -7.63 -37.01
C GLY A 75 -5.02 -8.88 -37.07
N ALA A 76 -4.25 -9.10 -36.00
CA ALA A 76 -3.39 -10.28 -35.86
C ALA A 76 -4.20 -11.59 -35.88
N GLN A 77 -5.36 -11.61 -35.22
CA GLN A 77 -6.23 -12.78 -35.23
C GLN A 77 -6.72 -13.12 -36.63
N GLY A 78 -7.26 -12.15 -37.38
CA GLY A 78 -7.69 -12.38 -38.75
C GLY A 78 -6.57 -12.85 -39.67
N SER A 79 -5.37 -12.29 -39.52
CA SER A 79 -4.20 -12.72 -40.28
C SER A 79 -3.74 -14.15 -39.91
N LEU A 80 -3.75 -14.52 -38.62
CA LEU A 80 -3.44 -15.89 -38.19
C LEU A 80 -4.48 -16.91 -38.63
N GLU A 81 -5.76 -16.58 -38.53
CA GLU A 81 -6.85 -17.44 -39.00
C GLU A 81 -6.66 -17.74 -40.49
N ARG A 82 -6.23 -16.74 -41.28
CA ARG A 82 -5.94 -16.95 -42.69
C ARG A 82 -4.68 -17.80 -42.90
N ALA A 83 -3.61 -17.60 -42.13
CA ALA A 83 -2.40 -18.43 -42.22
C ALA A 83 -2.72 -19.91 -41.89
N VAL A 84 -3.50 -20.18 -40.86
CA VAL A 84 -3.95 -21.54 -40.48
C VAL A 84 -4.88 -22.15 -41.50
N GLN A 85 -5.75 -21.37 -42.17
CA GLN A 85 -6.58 -21.87 -43.29
C GLN A 85 -5.73 -22.32 -44.47
N LEU A 86 -4.61 -21.66 -44.75
CA LEU A 86 -3.71 -21.98 -45.86
C LEU A 86 -2.81 -23.17 -45.56
N ASP A 87 -2.30 -23.24 -44.31
CA ASP A 87 -1.56 -24.38 -43.81
C ASP A 87 -2.07 -24.76 -42.41
N SER A 88 -3.03 -25.66 -42.37
CA SER A 88 -3.66 -26.15 -41.15
C SER A 88 -2.77 -27.13 -40.35
N THR A 89 -1.64 -27.55 -40.91
CA THR A 89 -0.71 -28.47 -40.26
C THR A 89 0.43 -27.76 -39.58
N ASN A 90 0.62 -26.47 -39.83
CA ASN A 90 1.72 -25.70 -39.31
C ASN A 90 1.59 -25.48 -37.79
N PHE A 91 2.53 -26.05 -37.07
CA PHE A 91 2.59 -25.95 -35.60
C PHE A 91 2.61 -24.52 -35.09
N TRP A 92 3.46 -23.66 -35.67
CA TRP A 92 3.69 -22.31 -35.18
C TRP A 92 2.46 -21.39 -35.41
N TYR A 93 1.77 -21.55 -36.54
CA TYR A 93 0.57 -20.80 -36.84
C TYR A 93 -0.55 -21.14 -35.85
N ARG A 94 -0.78 -22.44 -35.68
CA ARG A 94 -1.82 -22.95 -34.77
C ARG A 94 -1.56 -22.57 -33.33
N ARG A 95 -0.32 -22.75 -32.85
CA ARG A 95 0.05 -22.40 -31.48
C ARG A 95 -0.09 -20.90 -31.22
N THR A 96 0.34 -20.05 -32.17
CA THR A 96 0.20 -18.59 -32.04
C THR A 96 -1.27 -18.18 -32.04
N LEU A 97 -2.10 -18.79 -32.90
CA LEU A 97 -3.54 -18.53 -32.95
C LEU A 97 -4.24 -19.00 -31.68
N ALA A 98 -3.91 -20.18 -31.16
CA ALA A 98 -4.48 -20.70 -29.92
C ALA A 98 -4.24 -19.72 -28.75
N ARG A 99 -3.00 -19.26 -28.61
CA ARG A 99 -2.63 -18.28 -27.59
C ARG A 99 -3.35 -16.93 -27.79
N LEU A 100 -3.49 -16.46 -29.03
CA LEU A 100 -4.20 -15.22 -29.33
C LEU A 100 -5.70 -15.31 -29.05
N TYR A 101 -6.32 -16.47 -29.32
CA TYR A 101 -7.72 -16.71 -28.95
C TYR A 101 -7.93 -16.59 -27.43
N LEU A 102 -7.02 -17.14 -26.61
CA LEU A 102 -7.11 -17.00 -25.13
C LEU A 102 -7.01 -15.53 -24.71
N VAL A 103 -6.06 -14.78 -25.28
CA VAL A 103 -5.86 -13.35 -25.01
C VAL A 103 -7.10 -12.52 -25.41
N ASN A 104 -7.72 -12.85 -26.54
CA ASN A 104 -8.92 -12.18 -27.06
C ASN A 104 -10.23 -12.66 -26.41
N GLY A 105 -10.16 -13.52 -25.37
CA GLY A 105 -11.32 -14.05 -24.67
C GLY A 105 -12.08 -15.16 -25.39
N LYS A 106 -11.61 -15.63 -26.56
CA LYS A 106 -12.12 -16.79 -27.29
C LYS A 106 -11.59 -18.09 -26.71
N ARG A 107 -11.95 -18.34 -25.45
CA ARG A 107 -11.36 -19.42 -24.64
C ARG A 107 -11.65 -20.82 -25.19
N ALA A 108 -12.89 -21.04 -25.65
CA ALA A 108 -13.30 -22.33 -26.19
C ALA A 108 -12.50 -22.70 -27.46
N GLU A 109 -12.32 -21.74 -28.37
CA GLU A 109 -11.56 -21.91 -29.60
C GLU A 109 -10.06 -22.10 -29.29
N GLY A 110 -9.51 -21.31 -28.37
CA GLY A 110 -8.12 -21.44 -27.93
C GLY A 110 -7.82 -22.83 -27.34
N LYS A 111 -8.70 -23.28 -26.41
CA LYS A 111 -8.61 -24.60 -25.81
C LYS A 111 -8.71 -25.72 -26.85
N ALA A 112 -9.70 -25.70 -27.71
CA ALA A 112 -9.87 -26.72 -28.74
C ALA A 112 -8.64 -26.81 -29.67
N LEU A 113 -8.04 -25.66 -29.98
CA LEU A 113 -6.85 -25.63 -30.82
C LEU A 113 -5.62 -26.19 -30.09
N TYR A 114 -5.45 -25.93 -28.77
CA TYR A 114 -4.41 -26.56 -27.96
C TYR A 114 -4.63 -28.07 -27.79
N GLU A 115 -5.87 -28.53 -27.56
CA GLU A 115 -6.19 -29.96 -27.49
C GLU A 115 -5.83 -30.67 -28.80
N SER A 116 -6.07 -30.03 -29.94
CA SER A 116 -5.68 -30.59 -31.24
C SER A 116 -4.16 -30.59 -31.46
N LEU A 117 -3.45 -29.53 -30.96
CA LEU A 117 -1.99 -29.47 -31.04
C LEU A 117 -1.32 -30.57 -30.23
N VAL A 118 -1.78 -30.84 -29.01
CA VAL A 118 -1.25 -31.94 -28.17
C VAL A 118 -1.44 -33.27 -28.87
N LYS A 119 -2.57 -33.49 -29.52
CA LYS A 119 -2.86 -34.72 -30.28
C LYS A 119 -1.98 -34.86 -31.53
N ASP A 120 -1.77 -33.80 -32.28
CA ASP A 120 -1.08 -33.82 -33.56
C ASP A 120 0.47 -33.77 -33.38
N PHE A 121 0.95 -33.28 -32.25
CA PHE A 121 2.37 -33.13 -31.92
C PHE A 121 2.71 -33.74 -30.54
N PRO A 122 2.49 -35.06 -30.35
CA PRO A 122 2.64 -35.74 -29.04
C PRO A 122 4.06 -35.68 -28.47
N GLU A 123 5.07 -35.53 -29.33
CA GLU A 123 6.48 -35.41 -28.92
C GLU A 123 6.85 -34.01 -28.39
N ASN A 124 5.97 -33.07 -28.54
CA ASN A 124 6.22 -31.67 -28.09
C ASN A 124 5.94 -31.58 -26.58
N GLN A 125 7.02 -31.53 -25.80
CA GLN A 125 6.97 -31.55 -24.33
C GLN A 125 6.43 -30.24 -23.71
N SER A 126 6.29 -29.13 -24.46
CA SER A 126 5.77 -27.87 -23.93
C SER A 126 4.24 -27.78 -24.00
N LEU A 127 3.63 -28.44 -24.95
CA LEU A 127 2.17 -28.36 -25.18
C LEU A 127 1.33 -28.85 -23.99
N PRO A 128 1.67 -29.96 -23.31
CA PRO A 128 0.92 -30.40 -22.14
C PRO A 128 0.92 -29.37 -21.01
N TYR A 129 2.03 -28.63 -20.79
CA TYR A 129 2.10 -27.55 -19.81
C TYR A 129 1.23 -26.35 -20.20
N GLU A 130 1.26 -25.96 -21.48
CA GLU A 130 0.42 -24.86 -21.98
C GLU A 130 -1.07 -25.21 -21.85
N LEU A 131 -1.42 -26.46 -22.14
CA LEU A 131 -2.80 -26.94 -22.00
C LEU A 131 -3.22 -27.09 -20.53
N LEU A 132 -2.30 -27.53 -19.65
CA LEU A 132 -2.52 -27.58 -18.21
C LEU A 132 -2.87 -26.18 -17.66
N GLU A 133 -2.12 -25.14 -18.05
CA GLU A 133 -2.37 -23.76 -17.65
C GLU A 133 -3.75 -23.28 -18.11
N VAL A 134 -4.16 -23.65 -19.35
CA VAL A 134 -5.51 -23.35 -19.87
C VAL A 134 -6.58 -24.01 -19.00
N TYR A 135 -6.45 -25.31 -18.69
CA TYR A 135 -7.42 -26.02 -17.86
C TYR A 135 -7.51 -25.45 -16.43
N ILE A 136 -6.39 -25.09 -15.82
CA ILE A 136 -6.35 -24.46 -14.49
C ILE A 136 -7.09 -23.11 -14.53
N THR A 137 -6.81 -22.28 -15.54
CA THR A 137 -7.44 -20.97 -15.71
C THR A 137 -8.96 -21.09 -15.90
N GLU A 138 -9.41 -22.13 -16.61
CA GLU A 138 -10.83 -22.41 -16.84
C GLU A 138 -11.48 -23.20 -15.71
N LYS A 139 -10.72 -23.58 -14.69
CA LYS A 139 -11.16 -24.41 -13.56
C LYS A 139 -11.67 -25.80 -14.00
N ASP A 140 -11.20 -26.30 -15.16
CA ASP A 140 -11.46 -27.67 -15.65
C ASP A 140 -10.42 -28.61 -15.00
N PHE A 141 -10.52 -28.77 -13.67
CA PHE A 141 -9.48 -29.43 -12.86
C PHE A 141 -9.33 -30.90 -13.20
N ASP A 142 -10.41 -31.59 -13.61
CA ASP A 142 -10.31 -33.00 -14.01
C ASP A 142 -9.42 -33.14 -15.26
N LYS A 143 -9.57 -32.28 -16.26
CA LYS A 143 -8.70 -32.28 -17.43
C LYS A 143 -7.28 -31.79 -17.11
N ALA A 144 -7.14 -30.86 -16.15
CA ALA A 144 -5.84 -30.42 -15.65
C ALA A 144 -5.06 -31.60 -15.05
N LEU A 145 -5.73 -32.46 -14.26
CA LEU A 145 -5.11 -33.68 -13.70
C LEU A 145 -4.66 -34.65 -14.80
N VAL A 146 -5.48 -34.87 -15.85
CA VAL A 146 -5.10 -35.72 -16.99
C VAL A 146 -3.89 -35.12 -17.74
N ALA A 147 -3.83 -33.81 -17.95
CA ALA A 147 -2.66 -33.19 -18.57
C ALA A 147 -1.42 -33.32 -17.70
N LEU A 148 -1.57 -33.22 -16.38
CA LEU A 148 -0.48 -33.40 -15.42
C LEU A 148 0.04 -34.86 -15.40
N GLU A 149 -0.83 -35.85 -15.52
CA GLU A 149 -0.45 -37.24 -15.68
C GLU A 149 0.36 -37.50 -16.96
N GLN A 150 0.00 -36.83 -18.06
CA GLN A 150 0.77 -36.90 -19.32
C GLN A 150 2.17 -36.31 -19.15
N ILE A 151 2.29 -35.18 -18.45
CA ILE A 151 3.58 -34.56 -18.12
C ILE A 151 4.44 -35.50 -17.30
N GLU A 152 3.86 -36.10 -16.25
CA GLU A 152 4.57 -37.04 -15.38
C GLU A 152 5.03 -38.29 -16.14
N HIS A 153 4.18 -38.83 -17.03
CA HIS A 153 4.55 -39.97 -17.87
C HIS A 153 5.71 -39.64 -18.83
N GLN A 154 5.78 -38.41 -19.34
CA GLN A 154 6.83 -38.03 -20.29
C GLN A 154 8.16 -37.67 -19.60
N ARG A 155 8.13 -37.08 -18.41
CA ARG A 155 9.31 -36.54 -17.72
C ARG A 155 9.68 -37.20 -16.42
N GLY A 156 8.82 -38.07 -15.93
CA GLY A 156 8.95 -38.69 -14.61
C GLY A 156 8.32 -37.83 -13.50
N ALA A 157 8.28 -38.41 -12.31
CA ALA A 157 7.82 -37.71 -11.12
C ALA A 157 8.77 -36.57 -10.78
N SER A 158 8.18 -35.42 -10.43
CA SER A 158 8.93 -34.23 -10.00
C SER A 158 8.17 -33.49 -8.90
N GLU A 159 8.88 -32.69 -8.14
CA GLU A 159 8.31 -31.84 -7.09
C GLU A 159 7.25 -30.90 -7.66
N GLU A 160 7.51 -30.31 -8.84
CA GLU A 160 6.55 -29.45 -9.55
C GLU A 160 5.23 -30.18 -9.86
N VAL A 161 5.31 -31.44 -10.33
CA VAL A 161 4.12 -32.25 -10.61
C VAL A 161 3.36 -32.60 -9.32
N ALA A 162 4.06 -32.94 -8.26
CA ALA A 162 3.46 -33.28 -6.98
C ALA A 162 2.76 -32.06 -6.34
N THR A 163 3.42 -30.91 -6.33
CA THR A 163 2.85 -29.66 -5.80
C THR A 163 1.65 -29.18 -6.62
N THR A 164 1.74 -29.24 -7.96
CA THR A 164 0.62 -28.86 -8.85
C THR A 164 -0.57 -29.79 -8.62
N ARG A 165 -0.36 -31.10 -8.47
CA ARG A 165 -1.42 -32.07 -8.18
C ARG A 165 -2.10 -31.77 -6.84
N HIS A 166 -1.31 -31.48 -5.81
CA HIS A 166 -1.81 -31.04 -4.50
C HIS A 166 -2.71 -29.81 -4.65
N ASP A 167 -2.23 -28.78 -5.35
CA ASP A 167 -2.96 -27.52 -5.51
C ASP A 167 -4.27 -27.70 -6.29
N LEU A 168 -4.28 -28.57 -7.31
CA LEU A 168 -5.49 -28.94 -8.04
C LEU A 168 -6.52 -29.62 -7.12
N TYR A 169 -6.10 -30.59 -6.30
CA TYR A 169 -7.02 -31.22 -5.34
C TYR A 169 -7.52 -30.25 -4.27
N GLN A 170 -6.67 -29.34 -3.81
CA GLN A 170 -7.11 -28.26 -2.90
C GLN A 170 -8.16 -27.35 -3.56
N ALA A 171 -7.93 -26.95 -4.80
CA ALA A 171 -8.89 -26.13 -5.57
C ALA A 171 -10.23 -26.85 -5.84
N MET A 172 -10.21 -28.19 -5.93
CA MET A 172 -11.40 -29.04 -6.05
C MET A 172 -12.13 -29.27 -4.70
N GLY A 173 -11.59 -28.77 -3.59
CA GLY A 173 -12.11 -29.04 -2.25
C GLY A 173 -11.92 -30.48 -1.77
N ARG A 174 -10.86 -31.13 -2.22
CA ARG A 174 -10.50 -32.53 -1.91
C ARG A 174 -9.17 -32.61 -1.15
N PRO A 175 -9.11 -32.08 0.10
CA PRO A 175 -7.86 -32.01 0.86
C PRO A 175 -7.24 -33.38 1.15
N ASP A 176 -8.05 -34.43 1.31
CA ASP A 176 -7.55 -35.79 1.53
C ASP A 176 -6.69 -36.28 0.36
N LEU A 177 -7.16 -36.08 -0.88
CA LEU A 177 -6.39 -36.44 -2.07
C LEU A 177 -5.18 -35.53 -2.29
N ALA A 178 -5.25 -34.28 -1.86
CA ALA A 178 -4.10 -33.39 -1.90
C ALA A 178 -2.96 -33.91 -1.00
N ILE A 179 -3.29 -34.35 0.21
CA ILE A 179 -2.32 -34.96 1.14
C ILE A 179 -1.80 -36.30 0.55
N GLU A 180 -2.69 -37.17 0.04
CA GLU A 180 -2.31 -38.43 -0.56
C GLU A 180 -1.31 -38.26 -1.72
N ALA A 181 -1.52 -37.25 -2.56
CA ALA A 181 -0.62 -36.95 -3.67
C ALA A 181 0.79 -36.55 -3.19
N LEU A 182 0.90 -35.74 -2.14
CA LEU A 182 2.19 -35.40 -1.55
C LEU A 182 2.84 -36.58 -0.84
N GLU A 183 2.08 -37.39 -0.10
CA GLU A 183 2.60 -38.60 0.57
C GLU A 183 3.09 -39.62 -0.45
N ALA A 184 2.39 -39.81 -1.57
CA ALA A 184 2.82 -40.68 -2.64
C ALA A 184 4.17 -40.26 -3.23
N PHE A 185 4.37 -38.98 -3.46
CA PHE A 185 5.64 -38.45 -3.93
C PHE A 185 6.74 -38.56 -2.86
N ASN A 186 6.42 -38.21 -1.61
CA ASN A 186 7.38 -38.26 -0.50
C ASN A 186 7.92 -39.64 -0.19
N LYS A 187 7.19 -40.68 -0.57
CA LYS A 187 7.63 -42.09 -0.36
C LYS A 187 8.93 -42.41 -1.10
N ASP A 188 9.09 -41.86 -2.31
CA ASP A 188 10.22 -42.12 -3.19
C ASP A 188 11.19 -40.95 -3.29
N TYR A 189 10.70 -39.71 -3.09
CA TYR A 189 11.43 -38.45 -3.29
C TYR A 189 11.14 -37.43 -2.18
N SER A 190 11.88 -37.52 -1.07
CA SER A 190 11.74 -36.56 0.01
C SER A 190 12.39 -35.19 -0.32
N SER A 191 11.67 -34.10 -0.08
CA SER A 191 12.22 -32.75 -0.15
C SER A 191 11.71 -31.90 1.02
N PRO A 192 12.47 -30.86 1.44
CA PRO A 192 12.01 -29.93 2.47
C PRO A 192 10.69 -29.23 2.12
N GLN A 193 10.46 -28.94 0.84
CA GLN A 193 9.24 -28.30 0.36
C GLN A 193 8.03 -29.23 0.52
N ILE A 194 8.10 -30.45 0.02
CA ILE A 194 7.01 -31.44 0.11
C ILE A 194 6.69 -31.78 1.56
N LEU A 195 7.71 -31.97 2.38
CA LEU A 195 7.54 -32.23 3.82
C LEU A 195 6.90 -31.05 4.54
N SER A 196 7.28 -29.82 4.20
CA SER A 196 6.62 -28.62 4.75
C SER A 196 5.16 -28.52 4.32
N MET A 197 4.85 -28.76 3.05
CA MET A 197 3.46 -28.76 2.56
C MET A 197 2.61 -29.81 3.25
N LEU A 198 3.16 -31.01 3.49
CA LEU A 198 2.51 -32.05 4.30
C LEU A 198 2.30 -31.60 5.74
N GLY A 199 3.31 -30.95 6.34
CA GLY A 199 3.22 -30.37 7.67
C GLY A 199 2.10 -29.35 7.76
N ASP A 200 2.01 -28.41 6.81
CA ASP A 200 0.97 -27.39 6.74
C ASP A 200 -0.43 -28.01 6.56
N ALA A 201 -0.55 -29.01 5.69
CA ALA A 201 -1.81 -29.70 5.48
C ALA A 201 -2.30 -30.43 6.74
N TYR A 202 -1.39 -31.13 7.45
CA TYR A 202 -1.72 -31.76 8.73
C TYR A 202 -2.05 -30.75 9.83
N LEU A 203 -1.37 -29.59 9.84
CA LEU A 203 -1.64 -28.53 10.79
C LEU A 203 -3.02 -27.92 10.58
N ALA A 204 -3.42 -27.72 9.32
CA ALA A 204 -4.75 -27.26 8.94
C ALA A 204 -5.86 -28.24 9.36
N ASP A 205 -5.55 -29.54 9.42
CA ASP A 205 -6.45 -30.61 9.88
C ASP A 205 -6.32 -30.90 11.39
N PHE A 206 -5.67 -29.99 12.15
CA PHE A 206 -5.44 -30.13 13.61
C PHE A 206 -4.68 -31.42 14.02
N LYS A 207 -3.91 -32.00 13.12
CA LYS A 207 -3.07 -33.17 13.36
C LYS A 207 -1.64 -32.76 13.76
N ASP A 208 -1.51 -31.98 14.82
CA ASP A 208 -0.25 -31.34 15.26
C ASP A 208 0.93 -32.30 15.37
N SER A 209 0.70 -33.56 15.79
CA SER A 209 1.77 -34.54 15.94
C SER A 209 2.35 -34.99 14.58
N LEU A 210 1.49 -35.15 13.56
CA LEU A 210 1.92 -35.47 12.20
C LEU A 210 2.59 -34.26 11.55
N ALA A 211 2.02 -33.07 11.71
CA ALA A 211 2.61 -31.82 11.24
C ALA A 211 4.02 -31.65 11.80
N ARG A 212 4.19 -31.83 13.12
CA ARG A 212 5.48 -31.76 13.79
C ARG A 212 6.50 -32.75 13.20
N ALA A 213 6.10 -34.01 12.95
CA ALA A 213 6.98 -35.01 12.37
C ALA A 213 7.47 -34.56 10.99
N ARG A 214 6.57 -34.10 10.11
CA ARG A 214 6.93 -33.64 8.76
C ARG A 214 7.84 -32.42 8.77
N PHE A 215 7.56 -31.41 9.61
CA PHE A 215 8.45 -30.25 9.73
C PHE A 215 9.82 -30.64 10.32
N THR A 216 9.87 -31.62 11.23
CA THR A 216 11.15 -32.11 11.76
C THR A 216 11.95 -32.78 10.64
N GLU A 217 11.36 -33.69 9.86
CA GLU A 217 11.99 -34.32 8.71
C GLU A 217 12.48 -33.27 7.69
N ALA A 218 11.68 -32.21 7.41
CA ALA A 218 12.09 -31.14 6.52
C ALA A 218 13.34 -30.40 7.02
N LEU A 219 13.40 -30.11 8.33
CA LEU A 219 14.53 -29.43 8.97
C LEU A 219 15.77 -30.33 9.15
N GLU A 220 15.60 -31.66 9.16
CA GLU A 220 16.70 -32.59 9.10
C GLU A 220 17.35 -32.63 7.71
N LEU A 221 16.57 -32.45 6.62
CA LEU A 221 17.07 -32.31 5.26
C LEU A 221 17.72 -30.95 5.00
N ASP A 222 17.08 -29.90 5.46
CA ASP A 222 17.59 -28.51 5.37
C ASP A 222 17.22 -27.73 6.62
N SER A 223 18.17 -27.60 7.55
CA SER A 223 17.99 -26.88 8.81
C SER A 223 17.74 -25.37 8.65
N SER A 224 18.00 -24.81 7.46
CA SER A 224 17.78 -23.41 7.12
C SER A 224 16.45 -23.17 6.39
N TYR A 225 15.67 -24.19 6.11
CA TYR A 225 14.43 -24.09 5.34
C TYR A 225 13.35 -23.32 6.10
N ILE A 226 13.18 -22.05 5.74
CA ILE A 226 12.31 -21.11 6.45
C ILE A 226 10.84 -21.57 6.51
N PRO A 227 10.20 -22.11 5.44
CA PRO A 227 8.81 -22.59 5.55
C PRO A 227 8.62 -23.65 6.64
N ALA A 228 9.51 -24.64 6.75
CA ALA A 228 9.44 -25.64 7.81
C ALA A 228 9.63 -25.04 9.21
N THR A 229 10.53 -24.07 9.35
CA THR A 229 10.73 -23.33 10.60
C THR A 229 9.45 -22.59 11.00
N MET A 230 8.79 -21.93 10.05
CA MET A 230 7.53 -21.22 10.29
C MET A 230 6.40 -22.18 10.68
N GLY A 231 6.24 -23.29 9.93
CA GLY A 231 5.26 -24.32 10.24
C GLY A 231 5.48 -24.96 11.61
N MET A 232 6.73 -25.29 11.97
CA MET A 232 7.08 -25.79 13.31
C MET A 232 6.73 -24.76 14.41
N SER A 233 6.94 -23.48 14.16
CA SER A 233 6.53 -22.43 15.11
C SER A 233 5.03 -22.43 15.33
N GLU A 234 4.22 -22.60 14.28
CA GLU A 234 2.77 -22.67 14.39
C GLU A 234 2.30 -23.92 15.18
N VAL A 235 2.99 -25.06 15.06
CA VAL A 235 2.73 -26.22 15.91
C VAL A 235 2.91 -25.85 17.40
N TYR A 236 4.00 -25.17 17.74
CA TYR A 236 4.22 -24.70 19.12
C TYR A 236 3.16 -23.70 19.57
N ARG A 237 2.73 -22.81 18.70
CA ARG A 237 1.67 -21.84 18.99
C ARG A 237 0.33 -22.51 19.28
N HIS A 238 -0.08 -23.52 18.49
CA HIS A 238 -1.28 -24.33 18.73
C HIS A 238 -1.22 -25.04 20.09
N GLN A 239 -0.05 -25.55 20.45
CA GLN A 239 0.19 -26.21 21.73
C GLN A 239 0.39 -25.23 22.92
N ARG A 240 0.31 -23.91 22.66
CA ARG A 240 0.59 -22.84 23.64
C ARG A 240 1.98 -22.92 24.27
N GLN A 241 2.94 -23.50 23.57
CA GLN A 241 4.35 -23.59 23.96
C GLN A 241 5.07 -22.33 23.47
N TYR A 242 4.73 -21.17 24.03
CA TYR A 242 5.19 -19.87 23.55
C TYR A 242 6.72 -19.66 23.61
N PRO A 243 7.47 -20.16 24.63
CA PRO A 243 8.92 -20.06 24.61
C PRO A 243 9.53 -20.73 23.37
N GLU A 244 9.07 -21.95 23.03
CA GLU A 244 9.50 -22.70 21.86
C GLU A 244 9.07 -22.03 20.58
N TYR A 245 7.86 -21.49 20.54
CA TYR A 245 7.34 -20.68 19.42
C TYR A 245 8.29 -19.55 19.06
N PHE A 246 8.61 -18.66 20.02
CA PHE A 246 9.50 -17.52 19.77
C PHE A 246 10.93 -17.96 19.44
N LYS A 247 11.44 -19.02 20.08
CA LYS A 247 12.76 -19.57 19.78
C LYS A 247 12.85 -20.09 18.34
N THR A 248 11.82 -20.78 17.88
CA THR A 248 11.76 -21.38 16.53
C THR A 248 11.65 -20.32 15.44
N LEU A 249 11.08 -19.16 15.71
CA LEU A 249 11.00 -18.04 14.75
C LEU A 249 12.36 -17.37 14.47
N ARG A 250 13.38 -17.60 15.27
CA ARG A 250 14.67 -16.91 15.16
C ARG A 250 15.31 -16.97 13.77
N PRO A 251 15.38 -18.13 13.07
CA PRO A 251 15.92 -18.23 11.72
C PRO A 251 15.21 -17.32 10.71
N PHE A 252 13.88 -17.16 10.81
CA PHE A 252 13.12 -16.26 9.96
C PHE A 252 13.58 -14.81 10.09
N PHE A 253 13.83 -14.34 11.33
CA PHE A 253 14.26 -12.97 11.58
C PHE A 253 15.74 -12.72 11.31
N THR A 254 16.58 -13.76 11.41
CA THR A 254 18.03 -13.62 11.16
C THR A 254 18.44 -13.90 9.72
N SER A 255 17.61 -14.59 8.93
CA SER A 255 17.93 -14.87 7.52
C SER A 255 17.98 -13.58 6.68
N PRO A 256 19.06 -13.34 5.92
CA PRO A 256 19.16 -12.24 4.98
C PRO A 256 18.26 -12.42 3.74
N ASP A 257 17.84 -13.66 3.46
CA ASP A 257 16.99 -14.01 2.31
C ASP A 257 15.52 -13.69 2.56
N VAL A 258 15.12 -13.51 3.83
CA VAL A 258 13.77 -13.07 4.17
C VAL A 258 13.66 -11.56 4.00
N PRO A 259 12.77 -11.07 3.11
CA PRO A 259 12.60 -9.65 2.87
C PRO A 259 12.20 -8.86 4.13
N ALA A 260 12.70 -7.63 4.24
CA ALA A 260 12.35 -6.71 5.33
C ALA A 260 10.83 -6.55 5.49
N GLN A 261 10.11 -6.45 4.37
CA GLN A 261 8.66 -6.34 4.35
C GLN A 261 7.98 -7.54 5.02
N SER A 262 8.46 -8.77 4.77
CA SER A 262 7.91 -9.98 5.39
C SER A 262 8.13 -9.97 6.91
N LYS A 263 9.32 -9.56 7.37
CA LYS A 263 9.64 -9.42 8.80
C LYS A 263 8.76 -8.35 9.45
N SER A 264 8.59 -7.18 8.81
CA SER A 264 7.70 -6.10 9.29
C SER A 264 6.25 -6.57 9.40
N MET A 265 5.74 -7.22 8.35
CA MET A 265 4.37 -7.75 8.35
C MET A 265 4.15 -8.77 9.47
N TYR A 266 5.12 -9.65 9.69
CA TYR A 266 5.04 -10.64 10.76
C TYR A 266 5.00 -10.00 12.14
N ILE A 267 5.92 -9.07 12.43
CA ILE A 267 5.95 -8.30 13.70
C ILE A 267 4.61 -7.57 13.90
N GLY A 268 4.15 -6.84 12.88
CA GLY A 268 2.91 -6.07 12.95
C GLY A 268 1.65 -6.95 13.13
N ASN A 269 1.60 -8.11 12.48
CA ASN A 269 0.50 -9.07 12.64
C ASN A 269 0.53 -9.71 14.03
N LEU A 270 1.69 -10.14 14.46
CA LEU A 270 1.85 -10.78 15.78
C LEU A 270 1.46 -9.83 16.91
N THR A 271 1.89 -8.57 16.87
CA THR A 271 1.51 -7.55 17.88
C THR A 271 0.01 -7.31 17.96
N ARG A 272 -0.72 -7.49 16.85
CA ARG A 272 -2.19 -7.30 16.81
C ARG A 272 -2.99 -8.56 17.18
N SER A 273 -2.43 -9.74 16.90
CA SER A 273 -3.17 -11.01 16.99
C SER A 273 -2.88 -11.82 18.27
N ILE A 274 -1.71 -11.62 18.88
CA ILE A 274 -1.34 -12.34 20.10
C ILE A 274 -2.10 -11.79 21.32
N ASP A 275 -2.47 -12.69 22.24
CA ASP A 275 -3.05 -12.27 23.52
C ASP A 275 -2.07 -11.32 24.25
N PRO A 276 -2.52 -10.13 24.69
CA PRO A 276 -1.67 -9.16 25.38
C PRO A 276 -0.95 -9.74 26.63
N LYS A 277 -1.58 -10.68 27.33
CA LYS A 277 -0.97 -11.36 28.50
C LYS A 277 0.18 -12.27 28.07
N VAL A 278 0.03 -12.97 26.95
CA VAL A 278 1.08 -13.80 26.37
C VAL A 278 2.25 -12.91 25.90
N LEU A 279 1.92 -11.82 25.19
CA LEU A 279 2.94 -10.86 24.75
C LEU A 279 3.70 -10.28 25.94
N GLN A 280 3.01 -9.94 27.02
CA GLN A 280 3.65 -9.45 28.24
C GLN A 280 4.55 -10.50 28.90
N ALA A 281 4.09 -11.76 28.97
CA ALA A 281 4.86 -12.86 29.57
C ALA A 281 6.09 -13.25 28.75
N GLN A 282 6.02 -13.11 27.41
CA GLN A 282 7.07 -13.48 26.45
C GLN A 282 7.80 -12.25 25.88
N ARG A 283 7.65 -11.08 26.52
CA ARG A 283 8.19 -9.81 26.05
C ARG A 283 9.65 -9.90 25.61
N ALA A 284 10.53 -10.42 26.48
CA ALA A 284 11.97 -10.51 26.21
C ALA A 284 12.28 -11.33 24.93
N SER A 285 11.54 -12.41 24.70
CA SER A 285 11.69 -13.24 23.51
C SER A 285 11.28 -12.49 22.24
N PHE A 286 10.15 -11.78 22.30
CA PHE A 286 9.65 -11.00 21.17
C PHE A 286 10.54 -9.78 20.87
N ASP A 287 10.98 -9.08 21.91
CA ASP A 287 11.95 -7.97 21.81
C ASP A 287 13.22 -8.42 21.08
N SER A 288 13.76 -9.58 21.48
CA SER A 288 14.94 -10.14 20.82
C SER A 288 14.71 -10.39 19.34
N LEU A 289 13.53 -10.89 18.94
CA LEU A 289 13.21 -11.11 17.53
C LEU A 289 13.07 -9.79 16.75
N ALA A 290 12.45 -8.78 17.35
CA ALA A 290 12.32 -7.46 16.72
C ALA A 290 13.68 -6.80 16.49
N VAL A 291 14.58 -6.88 17.46
CA VAL A 291 15.97 -6.39 17.35
C VAL A 291 16.73 -7.17 16.29
N LEU A 292 16.69 -8.50 16.32
CA LEU A 292 17.35 -9.36 15.34
C LEU A 292 16.86 -9.09 13.91
N ALA A 293 15.58 -8.79 13.72
CA ALA A 293 15.04 -8.42 12.42
C ALA A 293 15.76 -7.19 11.85
N VAL A 294 15.99 -6.17 12.68
CA VAL A 294 16.69 -4.93 12.28
C VAL A 294 18.16 -5.20 12.02
N GLU A 295 18.84 -5.91 12.93
CA GLU A 295 20.28 -6.17 12.85
C GLU A 295 20.69 -7.02 11.64
N ASN A 296 19.79 -7.94 11.20
CA ASN A 296 20.05 -8.89 10.11
C ASN A 296 19.35 -8.51 8.81
N THR A 297 18.99 -7.24 8.63
CA THR A 297 18.33 -6.76 7.42
C THR A 297 18.99 -5.47 6.97
N LYS A 298 19.11 -5.25 5.67
CA LYS A 298 19.53 -3.94 5.13
C LYS A 298 18.55 -2.88 5.62
N ALA A 299 19.03 -1.64 5.77
CA ALA A 299 18.21 -0.52 6.20
C ALA A 299 16.88 -0.48 5.44
N ASP A 300 15.79 -0.55 6.20
CA ASP A 300 14.42 -0.53 5.67
C ASP A 300 13.54 0.31 6.57
N SER A 301 12.91 1.31 5.97
CA SER A 301 12.11 2.30 6.72
C SER A 301 10.88 1.69 7.36
N THR A 302 10.22 0.74 6.67
CA THR A 302 9.01 0.07 7.17
C THR A 302 9.35 -0.81 8.36
N LEU A 303 10.47 -1.55 8.29
CA LEU A 303 10.93 -2.38 9.40
C LEU A 303 11.28 -1.53 10.62
N TYR A 304 12.04 -0.45 10.45
CA TYR A 304 12.40 0.45 11.55
C TYR A 304 11.16 1.05 12.20
N THR A 305 10.24 1.60 11.42
CA THR A 305 9.02 2.21 11.97
C THR A 305 8.08 1.18 12.60
N THR A 306 8.03 -0.05 12.09
CA THR A 306 7.25 -1.15 12.69
C THR A 306 7.82 -1.54 14.06
N VAL A 307 9.13 -1.74 14.15
CA VAL A 307 9.80 -2.07 15.42
C VAL A 307 9.69 -0.91 16.39
N GLY A 308 9.89 0.33 15.94
CA GLY A 308 9.69 1.54 16.74
C GLY A 308 8.28 1.62 17.31
N SER A 309 7.27 1.38 16.47
CA SER A 309 5.85 1.38 16.88
C SER A 309 5.54 0.28 17.91
N TYR A 310 6.13 -0.89 17.75
CA TYR A 310 6.00 -1.98 18.72
C TYR A 310 6.53 -1.55 20.09
N PHE A 311 7.76 -1.05 20.17
CA PHE A 311 8.34 -0.57 21.44
C PHE A 311 7.51 0.58 22.03
N PHE A 312 7.09 1.52 21.21
CA PHE A 312 6.30 2.67 21.63
C PHE A 312 4.94 2.24 22.21
N SER A 313 4.21 1.34 21.53
CA SER A 313 2.90 0.84 21.97
C SER A 313 2.96 0.00 23.25
N THR A 314 4.12 -0.58 23.56
CA THR A 314 4.36 -1.35 24.80
C THR A 314 4.89 -0.50 25.96
N GLY A 315 4.85 0.82 25.83
CA GLY A 315 5.22 1.79 26.88
C GLY A 315 6.71 2.10 26.96
N ARG A 316 7.53 1.57 26.06
CA ARG A 316 8.98 1.81 25.97
C ARG A 316 9.26 2.89 24.91
N LYS A 317 8.83 4.09 25.24
CA LYS A 317 8.81 5.21 24.29
C LYS A 317 10.22 5.61 23.84
N GLU A 318 11.19 5.59 24.72
CA GLU A 318 12.58 5.94 24.43
C GLU A 318 13.25 4.93 23.49
N GLU A 319 13.02 3.63 23.74
CA GLU A 319 13.52 2.57 22.85
C GLU A 319 12.84 2.65 21.48
N GLY A 320 11.52 2.88 21.45
CA GLY A 320 10.77 3.05 20.20
C GLY A 320 11.27 4.24 19.37
N GLU A 321 11.53 5.37 20.03
CA GLU A 321 12.08 6.57 19.38
C GLU A 321 13.41 6.31 18.67
N GLN A 322 14.30 5.50 19.26
CA GLN A 322 15.59 5.16 18.64
C GLN A 322 15.42 4.56 17.24
N TYR A 323 14.39 3.74 17.02
CA TYR A 323 14.13 3.16 15.71
C TYR A 323 13.53 4.18 14.72
N PHE A 324 12.71 5.12 15.18
CA PHE A 324 12.23 6.22 14.33
C PHE A 324 13.39 7.16 13.95
N HIS A 325 14.29 7.44 14.89
CA HIS A 325 15.51 8.19 14.62
C HIS A 325 16.44 7.46 13.64
N LEU A 326 16.62 6.13 13.79
CA LEU A 326 17.35 5.29 12.83
C LEU A 326 16.73 5.36 11.43
N ALA A 327 15.41 5.36 11.34
CA ALA A 327 14.72 5.51 10.05
C ALA A 327 15.02 6.88 9.42
N ALA A 328 14.88 7.98 10.16
CA ALA A 328 15.18 9.32 9.68
C ALA A 328 16.65 9.46 9.24
N LYS A 329 17.57 8.92 10.00
CA LYS A 329 19.00 8.92 9.68
C LYS A 329 19.35 8.08 8.44
N ALA A 330 18.69 6.93 8.26
CA ALA A 330 18.95 6.04 7.12
C ALA A 330 18.31 6.55 5.83
N PHE A 331 17.24 7.33 5.91
CA PHE A 331 16.48 7.85 4.78
C PHE A 331 16.33 9.38 4.85
N PRO A 332 17.43 10.14 4.85
CA PRO A 332 17.45 11.58 5.11
C PRO A 332 16.71 12.43 4.07
N GLU A 333 16.39 11.86 2.90
CA GLU A 333 15.64 12.54 1.83
C GLU A 333 14.12 12.28 1.90
N SER A 334 13.66 11.53 2.91
CA SER A 334 12.25 11.14 3.02
C SER A 334 11.47 12.06 3.96
N VAL A 335 10.71 12.99 3.38
CA VAL A 335 9.80 13.88 4.12
C VAL A 335 8.84 13.12 5.05
N PRO A 336 8.17 12.02 4.62
CA PRO A 336 7.26 11.29 5.51
C PRO A 336 7.93 10.66 6.73
N ILE A 337 9.16 10.13 6.57
CA ILE A 337 9.90 9.52 7.68
C ILE A 337 10.31 10.59 8.68
N GLU A 338 10.84 11.70 8.20
CA GLU A 338 11.21 12.84 9.01
C GLU A 338 10.03 13.39 9.81
N ALA A 339 8.90 13.62 9.14
CA ALA A 339 7.67 14.06 9.79
C ALA A 339 7.19 13.08 10.88
N THR A 340 7.33 11.76 10.63
CA THR A 340 6.99 10.72 11.61
C THR A 340 7.89 10.80 12.84
N TYR A 341 9.19 10.98 12.65
CA TYR A 341 10.13 11.12 13.77
C TYR A 341 9.83 12.37 14.62
N ILE A 342 9.58 13.50 13.97
CA ILE A 342 9.19 14.75 14.64
C ILE A 342 7.89 14.57 15.45
N GLN A 343 6.89 13.84 14.89
CA GLN A 343 5.66 13.53 15.63
C GLN A 343 5.92 12.64 16.85
N VAL A 344 6.85 11.68 16.75
CA VAL A 344 7.25 10.85 17.90
C VAL A 344 7.88 11.69 19.01
N LEU A 345 8.71 12.67 18.67
CA LEU A 345 9.26 13.63 19.64
C LEU A 345 8.17 14.44 20.35
N SER A 346 7.16 14.89 19.58
CA SER A 346 5.98 15.58 20.11
C SER A 346 5.22 14.72 21.13
N LEU A 347 4.97 13.44 20.80
CA LEU A 347 4.24 12.51 21.68
C LEU A 347 5.00 12.21 22.99
N GLN A 348 6.28 12.49 23.04
CA GLN A 348 7.12 12.36 24.24
C GLN A 348 7.34 13.67 24.98
N GLY A 349 6.84 14.78 24.46
CA GLY A 349 7.08 16.11 25.04
C GLY A 349 8.52 16.59 24.92
N LYS A 350 9.29 16.05 23.95
CA LYS A 350 10.69 16.45 23.69
C LYS A 350 10.74 17.70 22.81
N TRP A 351 10.26 18.79 23.35
CA TRP A 351 9.96 19.99 22.57
C TRP A 351 11.20 20.66 21.97
N GLU A 352 12.33 20.70 22.69
CA GLU A 352 13.58 21.24 22.15
C GLU A 352 14.08 20.44 20.96
N ALA A 353 14.10 19.10 21.07
CA ALA A 353 14.50 18.22 19.98
C ALA A 353 13.55 18.34 18.79
N MET A 354 12.24 18.39 19.06
CA MET A 354 11.22 18.58 18.03
C MET A 354 11.42 19.90 17.27
N ARG A 355 11.70 21.00 17.98
CA ARG A 355 11.97 22.30 17.37
C ARG A 355 13.19 22.23 16.45
N ASP A 356 14.30 21.71 16.97
CA ASP A 356 15.58 21.72 16.25
C ASP A 356 15.52 20.84 15.00
N GLU A 357 14.94 19.64 15.13
CA GLU A 357 14.72 18.72 13.99
C GLU A 357 13.77 19.31 12.96
N SER A 358 12.68 19.96 13.40
CA SER A 358 11.73 20.61 12.49
C SER A 358 12.36 21.77 11.71
N LEU A 359 13.22 22.57 12.34
CA LEU A 359 13.93 23.66 11.66
C LEU A 359 14.97 23.13 10.66
N ASP A 360 15.68 22.06 11.01
CA ASP A 360 16.59 21.39 10.10
C ASP A 360 15.83 20.79 8.90
N ALA A 361 14.74 20.07 9.15
CA ALA A 361 13.86 19.53 8.12
C ALA A 361 13.30 20.62 7.20
N PHE A 362 12.86 21.75 7.75
CA PHE A 362 12.45 22.89 6.94
C PHE A 362 13.57 23.42 6.05
N ASN A 363 14.79 23.46 6.55
CA ASN A 363 15.95 23.93 5.78
C ASN A 363 16.31 22.96 4.64
N ARG A 364 16.19 21.66 4.85
CA ARG A 364 16.44 20.59 3.86
C ARG A 364 15.34 20.52 2.80
N PHE A 365 14.10 20.43 3.22
CA PHE A 365 12.97 20.10 2.34
C PHE A 365 12.19 21.31 1.84
N ARG A 366 12.25 22.44 2.54
CA ARG A 366 11.42 23.65 2.28
C ARG A 366 9.91 23.39 2.38
N GLU A 367 9.50 22.31 3.04
CA GLU A 367 8.10 22.01 3.33
C GLU A 367 7.62 22.82 4.53
N LEU A 368 6.56 23.60 4.34
CA LEU A 368 6.06 24.56 5.33
C LEU A 368 5.54 23.91 6.61
N GLY A 369 5.04 22.66 6.51
CA GLY A 369 4.57 21.89 7.67
C GLY A 369 5.63 21.73 8.76
N PHE A 370 6.91 21.69 8.41
CA PHE A 370 7.98 21.63 9.40
C PHE A 370 8.12 22.92 10.21
N MET A 371 7.81 24.08 9.61
CA MET A 371 7.78 25.34 10.35
C MET A 371 6.61 25.38 11.36
N ASP A 372 5.48 24.74 11.00
CA ASP A 372 4.35 24.62 11.93
C ASP A 372 4.71 23.72 13.11
N TYR A 373 5.41 22.59 12.88
CA TYR A 373 5.94 21.75 13.96
C TYR A 373 6.94 22.51 14.86
N ALA A 374 7.83 23.31 14.27
CA ALA A 374 8.76 24.13 15.03
C ALA A 374 8.03 25.17 15.89
N ASN A 375 7.00 25.82 15.36
CA ASN A 375 6.18 26.79 16.10
C ASN A 375 5.36 26.12 17.21
N MET A 376 4.84 24.90 16.97
CA MET A 376 4.16 24.11 18.00
C MET A 376 5.11 23.80 19.17
N ALA A 377 6.33 23.37 18.87
CA ALA A 377 7.35 23.13 19.89
C ALA A 377 7.73 24.41 20.64
N ASN A 378 7.96 25.51 19.93
CA ASN A 378 8.27 26.81 20.55
C ASN A 378 7.11 27.31 21.45
N TYR A 379 5.87 27.00 21.10
CA TYR A 379 4.72 27.36 21.96
C TYR A 379 4.77 26.61 23.30
N GLN A 380 5.09 25.31 23.27
CA GLN A 380 5.23 24.49 24.47
C GLN A 380 6.44 24.91 25.33
N LEU A 381 7.48 25.44 24.69
CA LEU A 381 8.67 26.00 25.34
C LEU A 381 8.49 27.46 25.80
N GLU A 382 7.32 28.05 25.55
CA GLU A 382 7.03 29.47 25.77
C GLU A 382 7.99 30.44 25.05
N ASP A 383 8.67 29.93 23.99
CA ASP A 383 9.57 30.75 23.16
C ASP A 383 8.78 31.51 22.07
N TYR A 384 8.01 32.47 22.52
CA TYR A 384 7.18 33.30 21.63
C TYR A 384 8.01 34.20 20.71
N ASP A 385 9.27 34.50 21.08
CA ASP A 385 10.15 35.27 20.20
C ASP A 385 10.58 34.48 18.99
N ALA A 386 10.84 33.19 19.15
CA ALA A 386 11.10 32.31 18.02
C ALA A 386 9.89 32.18 17.08
N ILE A 387 8.67 32.03 17.63
CA ILE A 387 7.44 32.01 16.83
C ILE A 387 7.29 33.32 16.02
N ILE A 388 7.49 34.46 16.67
CA ILE A 388 7.44 35.79 16.03
C ILE A 388 8.47 35.87 14.89
N GLY A 389 9.69 35.37 15.12
CA GLY A 389 10.74 35.32 14.10
C GLY A 389 10.35 34.46 12.90
N ASN A 390 9.87 33.25 13.16
CA ASN A 390 9.43 32.30 12.12
C ASN A 390 8.27 32.85 11.30
N CYS A 391 7.24 33.39 11.95
CA CYS A 391 6.10 34.00 11.26
C CYS A 391 6.51 35.17 10.38
N ARG A 392 7.40 36.07 10.88
CA ARG A 392 7.92 37.19 10.09
C ARG A 392 8.74 36.68 8.88
N TYR A 393 9.53 35.62 9.06
CA TYR A 393 10.25 35.00 7.96
C TYR A 393 9.29 34.50 6.87
N LEU A 394 8.23 33.77 7.26
CA LEU A 394 7.23 33.25 6.33
C LEU A 394 6.49 34.39 5.60
N ILE A 395 6.03 35.41 6.30
CA ILE A 395 5.34 36.55 5.71
C ILE A 395 6.23 37.27 4.68
N LYS A 396 7.52 37.42 4.97
CA LYS A 396 8.49 38.05 4.08
C LYS A 396 8.77 37.25 2.82
N ASN A 397 8.92 35.92 2.97
CA ASN A 397 9.39 35.05 1.89
C ASN A 397 8.26 34.48 1.03
N TYR A 398 7.03 34.44 1.56
CA TYR A 398 5.83 33.96 0.87
C TYR A 398 4.71 35.02 0.75
N PRO A 399 5.01 36.23 0.23
CA PRO A 399 4.09 37.38 0.28
C PRO A 399 2.86 37.24 -0.63
N LYS A 400 2.80 36.22 -1.47
CA LYS A 400 1.69 35.98 -2.41
C LYS A 400 0.87 34.74 -2.05
N ASP A 401 1.30 33.96 -1.05
CA ASP A 401 0.60 32.78 -0.60
C ASP A 401 -0.37 33.16 0.53
N ASN A 402 -1.65 33.26 0.18
CA ASN A 402 -2.67 33.67 1.14
C ASN A 402 -2.83 32.68 2.29
N GLN A 403 -2.59 31.37 2.08
CA GLN A 403 -2.70 30.38 3.14
C GLN A 403 -1.57 30.52 4.15
N VAL A 404 -0.33 30.67 3.66
CA VAL A 404 0.84 30.94 4.50
C VAL A 404 0.68 32.26 5.26
N LEU A 405 0.23 33.31 4.58
CA LEU A 405 0.01 34.60 5.21
C LEU A 405 -1.07 34.53 6.28
N LEU A 406 -2.17 33.84 6.03
CA LEU A 406 -3.28 33.68 6.97
C LEU A 406 -2.83 32.97 8.24
N SER A 407 -2.17 31.79 8.09
CA SER A 407 -1.63 31.01 9.21
C SER A 407 -0.57 31.81 9.98
N SER A 408 0.39 32.43 9.27
CA SER A 408 1.46 33.21 9.91
C SER A 408 0.94 34.44 10.67
N TRP A 409 -0.03 35.19 10.13
CA TRP A 409 -0.62 36.30 10.84
C TRP A 409 -1.44 35.85 12.06
N SER A 410 -2.10 34.68 11.99
CA SER A 410 -2.81 34.10 13.12
C SER A 410 -1.84 33.73 14.26
N GLN A 411 -0.82 32.91 13.96
CA GLN A 411 0.18 32.50 14.94
C GLN A 411 0.97 33.67 15.52
N LEU A 412 1.27 34.68 14.69
CA LEU A 412 1.92 35.91 15.15
C LEU A 412 1.03 36.70 16.15
N GLY A 413 -0.28 36.70 15.92
CA GLY A 413 -1.25 37.28 16.85
C GLY A 413 -1.26 36.57 18.19
N ASP A 414 -1.31 35.22 18.17
CA ASP A 414 -1.30 34.39 19.36
C ASP A 414 0.00 34.61 20.15
N ALA A 415 1.16 34.57 19.47
CA ALA A 415 2.46 34.76 20.11
C ALA A 415 2.62 36.16 20.74
N TYR A 416 2.16 37.21 20.07
CA TYR A 416 2.17 38.55 20.67
C TYR A 416 1.25 38.65 21.88
N HIS A 417 0.07 38.02 21.83
CA HIS A 417 -0.85 38.03 22.97
C HIS A 417 -0.21 37.28 24.16
N SER A 418 0.37 36.12 23.97
CA SER A 418 1.03 35.36 25.02
C SER A 418 2.21 36.12 25.66
N LYS A 419 2.87 37.01 24.88
CA LYS A 419 3.87 37.97 25.40
C LYS A 419 3.27 39.18 26.11
N GLY A 420 1.97 39.28 26.27
CA GLY A 420 1.29 40.43 26.85
C GLY A 420 1.21 41.65 25.93
N ASN A 421 1.53 41.53 24.65
CA ASN A 421 1.50 42.61 23.69
C ASN A 421 0.20 42.62 22.86
N SER A 422 -0.92 42.85 23.54
CA SER A 422 -2.27 42.85 22.89
C SER A 422 -2.37 43.78 21.71
N LYS A 423 -1.63 44.91 21.69
CA LYS A 423 -1.68 45.86 20.59
C LYS A 423 -1.17 45.26 19.27
N GLU A 424 -0.03 44.63 19.30
CA GLU A 424 0.54 43.98 18.11
C GLU A 424 -0.23 42.68 17.77
N ALA A 425 -0.74 41.95 18.76
CA ALA A 425 -1.61 40.79 18.55
C ALA A 425 -2.84 41.16 17.72
N TYR A 426 -3.56 42.23 18.12
CA TYR A 426 -4.76 42.68 17.40
C TYR A 426 -4.46 43.18 15.98
N LYS A 427 -3.30 43.82 15.76
CA LYS A 427 -2.87 44.20 14.41
C LYS A 427 -2.62 42.97 13.52
N ALA A 428 -2.03 41.94 14.09
CA ALA A 428 -1.77 40.69 13.37
C ALA A 428 -3.10 39.99 13.00
N TYR A 429 -4.04 39.87 13.94
CA TYR A 429 -5.36 39.33 13.67
C TYR A 429 -6.14 40.14 12.60
N GLU A 430 -6.05 41.46 12.64
CA GLU A 430 -6.67 42.31 11.61
C GLU A 430 -6.04 42.11 10.22
N LYS A 431 -4.76 41.75 10.15
CA LYS A 431 -4.09 41.35 8.88
C LYS A 431 -4.61 40.01 8.39
N ALA A 432 -4.74 39.02 9.27
CA ALA A 432 -5.34 37.74 8.93
C ALA A 432 -6.77 37.87 8.42
N LEU A 433 -7.62 38.66 9.13
CA LEU A 433 -9.01 38.91 8.76
C LEU A 433 -9.20 39.76 7.51
N LYS A 434 -8.14 40.44 7.02
CA LYS A 434 -8.17 41.09 5.70
C LYS A 434 -8.01 40.07 4.56
N ILE A 435 -7.34 38.96 4.83
CA ILE A 435 -7.16 37.85 3.86
C ILE A 435 -8.43 37.00 3.84
N ASP A 436 -8.88 36.56 5.01
CA ASP A 436 -10.15 35.84 5.19
C ASP A 436 -10.98 36.44 6.34
N PRO A 437 -12.03 37.23 6.04
CA PRO A 437 -12.89 37.85 7.06
C PRO A 437 -13.71 36.86 7.90
N ASN A 438 -13.75 35.59 7.51
CA ASN A 438 -14.50 34.52 8.19
C ASN A 438 -13.60 33.44 8.79
N TYR A 439 -12.29 33.66 8.87
CA TYR A 439 -11.36 32.69 9.43
C TYR A 439 -11.64 32.48 10.93
N ALA A 440 -12.34 31.38 11.21
CA ALA A 440 -12.91 31.11 12.53
C ALA A 440 -11.86 31.05 13.67
N PRO A 441 -10.65 30.46 13.52
CA PRO A 441 -9.66 30.48 14.60
C PRO A 441 -9.29 31.89 15.07
N VAL A 442 -9.02 32.80 14.12
CA VAL A 442 -8.69 34.20 14.45
C VAL A 442 -9.88 34.96 15.03
N LEU A 443 -11.07 34.73 14.46
CA LEU A 443 -12.29 35.36 15.00
C LEU A 443 -12.53 34.95 16.45
N ASN A 444 -12.33 33.65 16.77
CA ASN A 444 -12.47 33.14 18.11
C ASN A 444 -11.44 33.72 19.08
N ASN A 445 -10.15 33.62 18.75
CA ASN A 445 -9.06 34.04 19.63
C ASN A 445 -9.14 35.56 19.87
N TYR A 446 -9.37 36.34 18.82
CA TYR A 446 -9.53 37.78 18.94
C TYR A 446 -10.76 38.15 19.80
N ALA A 447 -11.89 37.48 19.61
CA ALA A 447 -13.10 37.70 20.42
C ALA A 447 -12.86 37.35 21.89
N TYR A 448 -12.24 36.19 22.16
CA TYR A 448 -11.89 35.75 23.50
C TYR A 448 -11.00 36.77 24.22
N TYR A 449 -9.90 37.18 23.59
CA TYR A 449 -8.97 38.15 24.21
C TYR A 449 -9.58 39.53 24.43
N LEU A 450 -10.40 40.04 23.53
CA LEU A 450 -11.16 41.26 23.77
C LEU A 450 -12.12 41.10 24.94
N SER A 451 -12.71 39.94 25.13
CA SER A 451 -13.68 39.69 26.19
C SER A 451 -13.04 39.64 27.57
N ILE A 452 -11.90 38.94 27.74
CA ILE A 452 -11.19 38.88 29.03
C ILE A 452 -10.56 40.21 29.43
N GLU A 453 -10.22 41.08 28.45
CA GLU A 453 -9.78 42.46 28.73
C GLU A 453 -10.96 43.41 29.04
N GLY A 454 -12.20 42.92 29.00
CA GLY A 454 -13.39 43.77 29.19
C GLY A 454 -13.59 44.82 28.11
N LYS A 455 -12.92 44.70 26.95
CA LYS A 455 -12.91 45.69 25.89
C LYS A 455 -13.78 45.24 24.71
N LYS A 456 -14.55 46.21 24.16
CA LYS A 456 -15.29 46.01 22.90
C LYS A 456 -16.16 44.77 22.87
N LEU A 457 -16.84 44.41 23.96
CA LEU A 457 -17.68 43.20 24.08
C LEU A 457 -18.69 43.04 22.93
N LYS A 458 -19.20 44.16 22.34
CA LYS A 458 -20.08 44.05 21.15
C LYS A 458 -19.34 43.53 19.93
N LYS A 459 -18.07 43.93 19.71
CA LYS A 459 -17.21 43.43 18.61
C LYS A 459 -16.92 41.96 18.86
N ALA A 460 -16.52 41.58 20.09
CA ALA A 460 -16.25 40.21 20.49
C ALA A 460 -17.46 39.30 20.24
N TYR A 461 -18.65 39.72 20.65
CA TYR A 461 -19.90 39.00 20.40
C TYR A 461 -20.13 38.74 18.90
N THR A 462 -19.99 39.79 18.06
CA THR A 462 -20.23 39.64 16.61
C THR A 462 -19.25 38.69 15.96
N MET A 463 -17.98 38.68 16.41
CA MET A 463 -16.94 37.80 15.89
C MET A 463 -17.18 36.35 16.33
N SER A 464 -17.42 36.15 17.62
CA SER A 464 -17.68 34.79 18.18
C SER A 464 -19.00 34.18 17.68
N LYS A 465 -20.02 35.04 17.37
CA LYS A 465 -21.25 34.55 16.74
C LYS A 465 -20.97 33.91 15.37
N LYS A 466 -20.10 34.49 14.57
CA LYS A 466 -19.70 33.91 13.27
C LYS A 466 -19.01 32.55 13.44
N THR A 467 -18.25 32.33 14.51
CA THR A 467 -17.55 31.07 14.73
C THR A 467 -18.51 29.93 15.04
N ILE A 468 -19.53 30.15 15.90
CA ILE A 468 -20.56 29.16 16.19
C ILE A 468 -21.54 28.93 15.04
N GLU A 469 -21.70 29.89 14.14
CA GLU A 469 -22.49 29.72 12.90
C GLU A 469 -21.72 28.88 11.88
N ALA A 470 -20.39 28.98 11.83
CA ALA A 470 -19.54 28.16 10.95
C ALA A 470 -19.32 26.73 11.47
N GLU A 471 -19.09 26.60 12.78
CA GLU A 471 -18.80 25.32 13.44
C GLU A 471 -19.63 25.22 14.73
N PRO A 472 -20.91 24.84 14.62
CA PRO A 472 -21.87 24.89 15.74
C PRO A 472 -21.55 23.90 16.87
N ASP A 473 -20.76 22.84 16.58
CA ASP A 473 -20.41 21.79 17.53
C ASP A 473 -18.97 21.92 18.08
N ASN A 474 -18.29 23.01 17.77
CA ASN A 474 -16.92 23.26 18.26
C ASN A 474 -16.97 23.75 19.72
N ALA A 475 -16.55 22.92 20.67
CA ALA A 475 -16.59 23.20 22.09
C ALA A 475 -15.87 24.50 22.49
N THR A 476 -14.73 24.82 21.85
CA THR A 476 -13.96 26.05 22.11
C THR A 476 -14.69 27.29 21.64
N TYR A 477 -15.39 27.22 20.51
CA TYR A 477 -16.17 28.35 19.99
C TYR A 477 -17.45 28.56 20.79
N LEU A 478 -18.08 27.47 21.22
CA LEU A 478 -19.24 27.52 22.12
C LEU A 478 -18.87 28.10 23.49
N ASP A 479 -17.70 27.74 24.03
CA ASP A 479 -17.17 28.31 25.27
C ASP A 479 -16.96 29.84 25.15
N THR A 480 -16.22 30.27 24.12
CA THR A 480 -15.95 31.69 23.89
C THR A 480 -17.24 32.49 23.75
N PHE A 481 -18.22 31.96 23.01
CA PHE A 481 -19.51 32.67 22.84
C PHE A 481 -20.30 32.69 24.13
N GLY A 482 -20.39 31.60 24.84
CA GLY A 482 -21.03 31.53 26.16
C GLY A 482 -20.37 32.41 27.18
N TRP A 483 -19.04 32.48 27.20
CA TRP A 483 -18.27 33.35 28.07
C TRP A 483 -18.54 34.83 27.79
N ILE A 484 -18.58 35.24 26.52
CA ILE A 484 -18.94 36.61 26.13
C ILE A 484 -20.37 36.97 26.58
N LEU A 485 -21.33 36.05 26.46
CA LEU A 485 -22.69 36.27 26.98
C LEU A 485 -22.70 36.45 28.50
N HIS A 486 -21.94 35.64 29.25
CA HIS A 486 -21.76 35.80 30.69
C HIS A 486 -21.23 37.20 31.04
N LEU A 487 -20.17 37.63 30.37
CA LEU A 487 -19.57 38.99 30.58
C LEU A 487 -20.52 40.14 30.21
N GLN A 488 -21.57 39.84 29.44
CA GLN A 488 -22.65 40.79 29.14
C GLN A 488 -23.81 40.72 30.15
N GLY A 489 -23.69 39.87 31.21
CA GLY A 489 -24.74 39.64 32.21
C GLY A 489 -25.91 38.76 31.73
N LYS A 490 -25.68 37.97 30.66
CA LYS A 490 -26.72 37.14 30.02
C LYS A 490 -26.51 35.65 30.31
N ASP A 491 -26.44 35.30 31.59
CA ASP A 491 -26.12 33.94 32.06
C ASP A 491 -27.13 32.88 31.60
N LEU A 492 -28.43 33.24 31.57
CA LEU A 492 -29.47 32.34 31.06
C LEU A 492 -29.30 32.03 29.57
N GLU A 493 -28.83 33.01 28.78
CA GLU A 493 -28.51 32.80 27.34
C GLU A 493 -27.20 32.03 27.17
N ALA A 494 -26.21 32.19 28.05
CA ALA A 494 -24.91 31.51 28.02
C ALA A 494 -25.00 29.99 28.31
N LYS A 495 -25.82 29.58 29.29
CA LYS A 495 -25.90 28.23 29.76
C LYS A 495 -26.14 27.14 28.69
N PRO A 496 -27.02 27.32 27.68
CA PRO A 496 -27.20 26.35 26.59
C PRO A 496 -25.94 26.08 25.80
N PHE A 497 -25.10 27.07 25.56
CA PHE A 497 -23.85 26.92 24.80
C PHE A 497 -22.82 26.12 25.58
N PHE A 498 -22.65 26.35 26.86
CA PHE A 498 -21.81 25.51 27.70
C PHE A 498 -22.33 24.07 27.81
N LYS A 499 -23.65 23.89 27.96
CA LYS A 499 -24.26 22.57 27.95
C LYS A 499 -23.98 21.84 26.63
N HIS A 500 -24.04 22.54 25.51
CA HIS A 500 -23.72 22.00 24.20
C HIS A 500 -22.22 21.66 24.10
N ALA A 501 -21.32 22.54 24.55
CA ALA A 501 -19.89 22.27 24.58
C ALA A 501 -19.55 20.98 25.36
N MET A 502 -20.27 20.66 26.45
CA MET A 502 -20.08 19.43 27.23
C MET A 502 -20.37 18.15 26.42
N LEU A 503 -21.12 18.24 25.34
CA LEU A 503 -21.42 17.08 24.46
C LEU A 503 -20.29 16.85 23.43
N TYR A 504 -19.51 17.88 23.12
CA TYR A 504 -18.53 17.88 22.04
C TYR A 504 -17.08 18.12 22.53
N GLY A 505 -16.69 17.53 23.65
CA GLY A 505 -15.32 17.55 24.17
C GLY A 505 -15.04 18.64 25.22
N GLY A 506 -15.99 19.48 25.55
CA GLY A 506 -15.81 20.52 26.60
C GLY A 506 -15.48 19.96 27.99
N LYS A 507 -15.79 18.68 28.25
CA LYS A 507 -15.43 17.99 29.50
C LYS A 507 -13.94 17.70 29.62
N GLU A 508 -13.19 17.77 28.53
CA GLU A 508 -11.76 17.51 28.48
C GLU A 508 -10.93 18.80 28.67
N SER A 509 -11.58 19.95 28.81
CA SER A 509 -10.94 21.25 28.99
C SER A 509 -11.25 21.84 30.37
N ALA A 510 -10.23 21.98 31.20
CA ALA A 510 -10.37 22.60 32.52
C ALA A 510 -10.88 24.05 32.42
N VAL A 511 -10.50 24.80 31.38
CA VAL A 511 -10.95 26.17 31.14
C VAL A 511 -12.46 26.22 30.89
N ILE A 512 -12.96 25.39 29.95
CA ILE A 512 -14.40 25.33 29.62
C ILE A 512 -15.24 24.91 30.84
N LEU A 513 -14.73 23.93 31.61
CA LEU A 513 -15.39 23.50 32.84
C LEU A 513 -15.46 24.61 33.88
N ARG A 514 -14.41 25.41 34.04
CA ARG A 514 -14.39 26.58 34.96
C ARG A 514 -15.33 27.68 34.50
N HIS A 515 -15.35 28.01 33.21
CA HIS A 515 -16.28 29.01 32.67
C HIS A 515 -17.73 28.57 32.90
N TYR A 516 -18.05 27.31 32.61
CA TYR A 516 -19.40 26.79 32.85
C TYR A 516 -19.78 26.82 34.33
N ALA A 517 -18.88 26.43 35.22
CA ALA A 517 -19.11 26.51 36.67
C ALA A 517 -19.41 27.94 37.10
N THR A 518 -18.69 28.95 36.55
CA THR A 518 -18.90 30.36 36.85
C THR A 518 -20.32 30.83 36.42
N VAL A 519 -20.74 30.43 35.22
CA VAL A 519 -22.11 30.74 34.74
C VAL A 519 -23.20 30.09 35.61
N LEU A 520 -23.00 28.82 36.00
CA LEU A 520 -23.94 28.12 36.89
C LEU A 520 -24.05 28.77 38.28
N GLU A 521 -22.90 29.24 38.81
CA GLU A 521 -22.89 29.97 40.08
C GLU A 521 -23.63 31.33 39.98
N ALA A 522 -23.43 32.07 38.89
CA ALA A 522 -24.17 33.30 38.63
C ALA A 522 -25.70 33.06 38.52
N LEU A 523 -26.12 31.88 38.11
CA LEU A 523 -27.53 31.44 38.07
C LEU A 523 -28.06 30.86 39.39
N GLY A 524 -27.24 30.78 40.44
CA GLY A 524 -27.60 30.24 41.75
C GLY A 524 -27.56 28.68 41.80
N GLU A 525 -26.99 28.03 40.81
CA GLU A 525 -26.88 26.56 40.72
C GLU A 525 -25.57 26.05 41.34
N ALA A 526 -25.33 26.38 42.63
CA ALA A 526 -24.06 26.17 43.32
C ALA A 526 -23.57 24.71 43.32
N ASP A 527 -24.48 23.74 43.51
CA ASP A 527 -24.13 22.31 43.55
C ASP A 527 -23.59 21.84 42.18
N SER A 528 -24.28 22.24 41.10
CA SER A 528 -23.85 21.95 39.74
C SER A 528 -22.51 22.61 39.43
N ALA A 529 -22.31 23.86 39.82
CA ALA A 529 -21.06 24.58 39.65
C ALA A 529 -19.89 23.87 40.33
N GLN A 530 -20.11 23.35 41.55
CA GLN A 530 -19.09 22.61 42.30
C GLN A 530 -18.68 21.30 41.58
N VAL A 531 -19.64 20.60 40.96
CA VAL A 531 -19.31 19.40 40.15
C VAL A 531 -18.33 19.73 39.02
N TYR A 532 -18.61 20.76 38.24
CA TYR A 532 -17.73 21.14 37.13
C TYR A 532 -16.36 21.68 37.59
N ARG A 533 -16.30 22.41 38.70
CA ARG A 533 -15.02 22.80 39.33
C ARG A 533 -14.19 21.58 39.75
N ASN A 534 -14.82 20.57 40.35
CA ASN A 534 -14.14 19.35 40.76
C ASN A 534 -13.62 18.58 39.52
N MET A 535 -14.38 18.57 38.42
CA MET A 535 -13.91 17.97 37.15
C MET A 535 -12.71 18.73 36.59
N ALA A 536 -12.73 20.06 36.58
CA ALA A 536 -11.60 20.89 36.12
C ALA A 536 -10.34 20.62 36.95
N ASN A 537 -10.46 20.57 38.28
CA ASN A 537 -9.32 20.31 39.16
C ASN A 537 -8.70 18.92 38.97
N ARG A 538 -9.50 17.90 38.55
CA ARG A 538 -8.97 16.56 38.22
C ARG A 538 -8.21 16.52 36.91
N LEU A 539 -8.49 17.40 35.98
CA LEU A 539 -7.76 17.49 34.71
C LEU A 539 -6.40 18.20 34.87
N GLU A 540 -6.22 18.93 35.96
CA GLU A 540 -4.98 19.68 36.24
C GLU A 540 -4.04 18.92 37.21
N GLN A 541 -4.48 17.78 37.78
CA GLN A 541 -3.69 16.84 38.57
C GLN A 541 -3.03 15.78 37.70
#